data_202a5ba30ea93aee8c806a084bf9a4ca
#
_entry.id   202a5ba30ea93aee8c806a084bf9a4ca
#
_cell.length_a   1.000
_cell.length_b   1.000
_cell.length_c   1.000
_cell.angle_alpha   90.00
_cell.angle_beta   90.00
_cell.angle_gamma   90.00
#
_symmetry.space_group_name_H-M   'P 1'
#
loop_
_entity.id
_entity.type
_entity.pdbx_description
1 polymer ?
#
loop_
_entity_poly.entity_id
_entity_poly.type
_entity_poly.pdbx_seq_one_letter_code
_entity_poly.pdbx_strand_id
1 'polypeptide(L)'
;MGTIEMISDLLSSVYPWTKSLHIISVIAWMAGLFYLPRLFVYHVETVVAGSETDKLFQLMEKRLFTVIMRPAMIASWFFGLCLVLTPGIVDWGAVWPWTKAAAILAMTGFHEWLGVRRGDFISGTGKITGRQYRMMNEVPTLLLIIIVVSVVARPF
;
A
#
# COMPACT_ATOMS: atom_id res chain seq x y z
N MET A 1 -9.40 36.83 8.73
CA MET A 1 -9.38 35.45 8.26
C MET A 1 -8.33 34.68 9.05
N GLY A 2 -8.72 33.65 9.78
CA GLY A 2 -7.79 32.88 10.62
C GLY A 2 -6.94 31.93 9.76
N THR A 3 -5.75 31.54 10.26
CA THR A 3 -4.85 30.60 9.55
C THR A 3 -5.54 29.27 9.19
N ILE A 4 -6.46 28.83 10.04
CA ILE A 4 -7.23 27.58 9.82
C ILE A 4 -8.20 27.73 8.64
N GLU A 5 -8.88 28.87 8.53
CA GLU A 5 -9.79 29.15 7.40
C GLU A 5 -9.02 29.20 6.07
N MET A 6 -7.87 29.86 6.06
CA MET A 6 -7.02 29.94 4.87
C MET A 6 -6.53 28.54 4.41
N ILE A 7 -6.14 27.67 5.33
CA ILE A 7 -5.74 26.29 5.02
C ILE A 7 -6.92 25.49 4.48
N SER A 8 -8.11 25.63 5.09
CA SER A 8 -9.35 25.00 4.67
C SER A 8 -9.73 25.37 3.23
N ASP A 9 -9.69 26.67 2.91
CA ASP A 9 -9.99 27.18 1.57
C ASP A 9 -8.97 26.68 0.54
N LEU A 10 -7.69 26.66 0.90
CA LEU A 10 -6.65 26.13 0.02
C LEU A 10 -6.88 24.63 -0.26
N LEU A 11 -7.12 23.81 0.76
CA LEU A 11 -7.38 22.38 0.58
C LEU A 11 -8.62 22.14 -0.29
N SER A 12 -9.65 22.94 -0.11
CA SER A 12 -10.88 22.85 -0.92
C SER A 12 -10.63 23.24 -2.38
N SER A 13 -9.83 24.27 -2.64
CA SER A 13 -9.51 24.72 -4.00
C SER A 13 -8.68 23.71 -4.79
N VAL A 14 -7.78 22.98 -4.13
CA VAL A 14 -6.91 21.96 -4.76
C VAL A 14 -7.47 20.54 -4.68
N TYR A 15 -8.67 20.36 -4.13
CA TYR A 15 -9.29 19.04 -3.91
C TYR A 15 -9.27 18.10 -5.13
N PRO A 16 -9.62 18.52 -6.37
CA PRO A 16 -9.58 17.62 -7.52
C PRO A 16 -8.18 17.07 -7.80
N TRP A 17 -7.16 17.90 -7.63
CA TRP A 17 -5.75 17.50 -7.81
C TRP A 17 -5.26 16.57 -6.69
N THR A 18 -5.57 16.92 -5.45
CA THR A 18 -5.24 16.09 -4.28
C THR A 18 -5.87 14.71 -4.40
N LYS A 19 -7.15 14.64 -4.79
CA LYS A 19 -7.85 13.38 -5.02
C LYS A 19 -7.23 12.56 -6.15
N SER A 20 -6.89 13.21 -7.27
CA SER A 20 -6.23 12.54 -8.40
C SER A 20 -4.88 11.97 -8.03
N LEU A 21 -4.04 12.75 -7.35
CA LEU A 21 -2.72 12.31 -6.89
C LEU A 21 -2.82 11.20 -5.84
N HIS A 22 -3.83 11.25 -4.97
CA HIS A 22 -4.11 10.15 -4.04
C HIS A 22 -4.43 8.86 -4.77
N ILE A 23 -5.34 8.90 -5.76
CA ILE A 23 -5.72 7.71 -6.54
C ILE A 23 -4.53 7.14 -7.31
N ILE A 24 -3.73 7.98 -7.96
CA ILE A 24 -2.52 7.55 -8.70
C ILE A 24 -1.53 6.86 -7.75
N SER A 25 -1.29 7.45 -6.58
CA SER A 25 -0.38 6.89 -5.57
C SER A 25 -0.88 5.55 -5.05
N VAL A 26 -2.19 5.42 -4.78
CA VAL A 26 -2.82 4.16 -4.35
C VAL A 26 -2.66 3.09 -5.42
N ILE A 27 -2.92 3.41 -6.68
CA ILE A 27 -2.76 2.45 -7.79
C ILE A 27 -1.32 1.94 -7.88
N ALA A 28 -0.33 2.85 -7.82
CA ALA A 28 1.08 2.49 -7.85
C ALA A 28 1.49 1.60 -6.66
N TRP A 29 1.02 1.94 -5.45
CA TRP A 29 1.27 1.16 -4.25
C TRP A 29 0.63 -0.23 -4.33
N MET A 30 -0.63 -0.32 -4.73
CA MET A 30 -1.36 -1.59 -4.89
C MET A 30 -0.72 -2.49 -5.93
N ALA A 31 -0.27 -1.94 -7.07
CA ALA A 31 0.44 -2.72 -8.09
C ALA A 31 1.67 -3.44 -7.50
N GLY A 32 2.45 -2.74 -6.69
CA GLY A 32 3.59 -3.34 -5.99
C GLY A 32 3.19 -4.39 -4.95
N LEU A 33 2.15 -4.11 -4.16
CA LEU A 33 1.63 -5.05 -3.15
C LEU A 33 1.10 -6.36 -3.76
N PHE A 34 0.57 -6.32 -4.97
CA PHE A 34 0.16 -7.53 -5.70
C PHE A 34 1.33 -8.26 -6.35
N TYR A 35 2.36 -7.53 -6.76
CA TYR A 35 3.43 -8.12 -7.54
C TYR A 35 4.57 -8.67 -6.69
N LEU A 36 4.97 -7.98 -5.61
CA LEU A 36 6.10 -8.39 -4.78
C LEU A 36 5.93 -9.78 -4.14
N PRO A 37 4.78 -10.15 -3.55
CA PRO A 37 4.60 -11.51 -3.02
C PRO A 37 4.69 -12.58 -4.12
N ARG A 38 4.28 -12.26 -5.34
CA ARG A 38 4.40 -13.16 -6.48
C ARG A 38 5.85 -13.38 -6.91
N LEU A 39 6.68 -12.33 -6.85
CA LEU A 39 8.13 -12.46 -7.03
C LEU A 39 8.73 -13.38 -5.97
N PHE A 40 8.33 -13.25 -4.71
CA PHE A 40 8.78 -14.12 -3.63
C PHE A 40 8.44 -15.60 -3.86
N VAL A 41 7.25 -15.89 -4.42
CA VAL A 41 6.89 -17.27 -4.82
C VAL A 41 7.91 -17.83 -5.80
N TYR A 42 8.19 -17.11 -6.89
CA TYR A 42 9.16 -17.56 -7.88
C TYR A 42 10.56 -17.65 -7.29
N HIS A 43 10.96 -16.68 -6.48
CA HIS A 43 12.27 -16.68 -5.84
C HIS A 43 12.47 -17.95 -4.98
N VAL A 44 11.51 -18.30 -4.13
CA VAL A 44 11.59 -19.49 -3.27
C VAL A 44 11.54 -20.79 -4.05
N GLU A 45 10.73 -20.87 -5.11
CA GLU A 45 10.45 -22.15 -5.78
C GLU A 45 11.44 -22.47 -6.91
N THR A 46 12.02 -21.46 -7.54
CA THR A 46 12.78 -21.68 -8.78
C THR A 46 14.22 -21.19 -8.75
N VAL A 47 14.61 -20.42 -7.73
CA VAL A 47 15.92 -19.78 -7.70
C VAL A 47 16.85 -20.48 -6.73
N VAL A 48 18.07 -20.80 -7.19
CA VAL A 48 19.12 -21.36 -6.32
C VAL A 48 19.82 -20.21 -5.61
N ALA A 49 19.87 -20.29 -4.28
CA ALA A 49 20.52 -19.28 -3.44
C ALA A 49 21.99 -19.07 -3.82
N GLY A 50 22.42 -17.82 -3.90
CA GLY A 50 23.78 -17.42 -4.28
C GLY A 50 24.06 -17.42 -5.77
N SER A 51 23.11 -17.82 -6.63
CA SER A 51 23.23 -17.77 -8.10
C SER A 51 23.13 -16.34 -8.64
N GLU A 52 23.49 -16.14 -9.91
CA GLU A 52 23.28 -14.86 -10.60
C GLU A 52 21.79 -14.51 -10.70
N THR A 53 20.93 -15.52 -10.84
CA THR A 53 19.47 -15.36 -10.83
C THR A 53 18.98 -14.88 -9.47
N ASP A 54 19.52 -15.39 -8.38
CA ASP A 54 19.22 -14.92 -7.01
C ASP A 54 19.55 -13.44 -6.84
N LYS A 55 20.72 -13.01 -7.27
CA LYS A 55 21.12 -11.59 -7.24
C LYS A 55 20.18 -10.71 -8.05
N LEU A 56 19.74 -11.20 -9.23
CA LEU A 56 18.81 -10.48 -10.07
C LEU A 56 17.44 -10.33 -9.39
N PHE A 57 16.89 -11.39 -8.79
CA PHE A 57 15.63 -11.33 -8.05
C PHE A 57 15.71 -10.38 -6.86
N GLN A 58 16.77 -10.47 -6.06
CA GLN A 58 17.00 -9.54 -4.94
C GLN A 58 17.07 -8.08 -5.40
N LEU A 59 17.68 -7.80 -6.56
CA LEU A 59 17.70 -6.47 -7.14
C LEU A 59 16.33 -5.99 -7.57
N MET A 60 15.55 -6.84 -8.25
CA MET A 60 14.18 -6.51 -8.70
C MET A 60 13.27 -6.24 -7.51
N GLU A 61 13.29 -7.09 -6.50
CA GLU A 61 12.53 -6.94 -5.25
C GLU A 61 12.92 -5.67 -4.51
N LYS A 62 14.21 -5.37 -4.42
CA LYS A 62 14.72 -4.14 -3.81
C LYS A 62 14.19 -2.90 -4.54
N ARG A 63 14.32 -2.87 -5.87
CA ARG A 63 13.87 -1.72 -6.67
C ARG A 63 12.36 -1.52 -6.58
N LEU A 64 11.59 -2.60 -6.70
CA LEU A 64 10.14 -2.54 -6.56
C LEU A 64 9.73 -1.99 -5.19
N PHE A 65 10.32 -2.51 -4.13
CA PHE A 65 9.99 -2.11 -2.76
C PHE A 65 10.43 -0.67 -2.45
N THR A 66 11.68 -0.31 -2.77
CA THR A 66 12.25 0.99 -2.33
C THR A 66 11.97 2.13 -3.28
N VAL A 67 11.87 1.88 -4.60
CA VAL A 67 11.73 2.94 -5.60
C VAL A 67 10.26 3.17 -5.99
N ILE A 68 9.43 2.14 -5.92
CA ILE A 68 8.01 2.23 -6.32
C ILE A 68 7.10 2.18 -5.11
N MET A 69 7.12 1.08 -4.36
CA MET A 69 6.13 0.83 -3.31
C MET A 69 6.23 1.80 -2.14
N ARG A 70 7.43 2.03 -1.61
CA ARG A 70 7.63 2.90 -0.45
C ARG A 70 7.28 4.37 -0.74
N PRO A 71 7.74 5.00 -1.84
CA PRO A 71 7.31 6.34 -2.20
C PRO A 71 5.80 6.43 -2.47
N ALA A 72 5.22 5.43 -3.15
CA ALA A 72 3.79 5.39 -3.43
C ALA A 72 2.95 5.27 -2.15
N MET A 73 3.38 4.46 -1.18
CA MET A 73 2.76 4.38 0.14
C MET A 73 2.78 5.73 0.86
N ILE A 74 3.94 6.38 0.92
CA ILE A 74 4.11 7.69 1.57
C ILE A 74 3.21 8.73 0.89
N ALA A 75 3.20 8.78 -0.43
CA ALA A 75 2.34 9.69 -1.19
C ALA A 75 0.85 9.39 -0.96
N SER A 76 0.45 8.11 -0.89
CA SER A 76 -0.92 7.71 -0.58
C SER A 76 -1.37 8.20 0.80
N TRP A 77 -0.51 8.07 1.80
CA TRP A 77 -0.76 8.59 3.14
C TRP A 77 -0.84 10.12 3.15
N PHE A 78 0.12 10.80 2.51
CA PHE A 78 0.16 12.26 2.46
C PHE A 78 -1.10 12.84 1.82
N PHE A 79 -1.43 12.43 0.60
CA PHE A 79 -2.62 12.92 -0.09
C PHE A 79 -3.92 12.45 0.58
N GLY A 80 -3.92 11.25 1.16
CA GLY A 80 -5.05 10.75 1.95
C GLY A 80 -5.34 11.61 3.18
N LEU A 81 -4.32 12.03 3.91
CA LEU A 81 -4.46 12.95 5.03
C LEU A 81 -4.94 14.33 4.59
N CYS A 82 -4.44 14.86 3.47
CA CYS A 82 -4.96 16.11 2.88
C CYS A 82 -6.46 16.01 2.59
N LEU A 83 -6.93 14.87 2.05
CA LEU A 83 -8.36 14.64 1.80
C LEU A 83 -9.17 14.57 3.10
N VAL A 84 -8.64 13.93 4.14
CA VAL A 84 -9.28 13.86 5.47
C VAL A 84 -9.44 15.24 6.09
N LEU A 85 -8.44 16.11 5.90
CA LEU A 85 -8.45 17.48 6.42
C LEU A 85 -9.27 18.45 5.55
N THR A 86 -9.69 18.05 4.35
CA THR A 86 -10.55 18.87 3.48
C THR A 86 -11.98 18.85 4.03
N PRO A 87 -12.59 20.02 4.30
CA PRO A 87 -13.93 20.09 4.86
C PRO A 87 -14.99 19.40 4.00
N GLY A 88 -15.94 18.73 4.61
CA GLY A 88 -17.07 18.09 3.94
C GLY A 88 -16.76 16.78 3.20
N ILE A 89 -15.51 16.30 3.22
CA ILE A 89 -15.14 15.06 2.52
C ILE A 89 -15.40 13.82 3.39
N VAL A 90 -15.14 13.91 4.68
CA VAL A 90 -15.28 12.77 5.61
C VAL A 90 -16.45 13.01 6.55
N ASP A 91 -17.40 12.07 6.54
CA ASP A 91 -18.47 12.01 7.55
C ASP A 91 -18.01 11.12 8.72
N TRP A 92 -17.59 11.76 9.79
CA TRP A 92 -17.09 11.07 10.98
C TRP A 92 -18.16 10.32 11.77
N GLY A 93 -19.44 10.58 11.51
CA GLY A 93 -20.58 9.85 12.09
C GLY A 93 -20.84 8.53 11.39
N ALA A 94 -20.34 8.33 10.19
CA ALA A 94 -20.48 7.10 9.42
C ALA A 94 -19.43 6.03 9.81
N VAL A 95 -19.71 4.78 9.50
CA VAL A 95 -18.79 3.66 9.78
C VAL A 95 -17.66 3.56 8.76
N TRP A 96 -17.90 3.97 7.51
CA TRP A 96 -16.96 3.78 6.41
C TRP A 96 -15.56 4.41 6.60
N PRO A 97 -15.36 5.59 7.25
CA PRO A 97 -14.03 6.14 7.45
C PRO A 97 -13.19 5.27 8.39
N TRP A 98 -13.81 4.71 9.41
CA TRP A 98 -13.16 3.85 10.39
C TRP A 98 -12.77 2.50 9.80
N THR A 99 -13.66 1.89 9.00
CA THR A 99 -13.38 0.65 8.28
C THR A 99 -12.23 0.84 7.29
N LYS A 100 -12.25 1.94 6.53
CA LYS A 100 -11.17 2.31 5.63
C LYS A 100 -9.85 2.51 6.38
N ALA A 101 -9.87 3.26 7.49
CA ALA A 101 -8.68 3.53 8.29
C ALA A 101 -8.05 2.22 8.81
N ALA A 102 -8.86 1.31 9.37
CA ALA A 102 -8.40 0.01 9.84
C ALA A 102 -7.78 -0.82 8.70
N ALA A 103 -8.42 -0.86 7.53
CA ALA A 103 -7.91 -1.59 6.37
C ALA A 103 -6.60 -1.00 5.81
N ILE A 104 -6.45 0.34 5.82
CA ILE A 104 -5.20 1.01 5.39
C ILE A 104 -4.07 0.72 6.38
N LEU A 105 -4.33 0.72 7.67
CA LEU A 105 -3.33 0.34 8.68
C LEU A 105 -2.89 -1.12 8.51
N ALA A 106 -3.82 -2.04 8.27
CA ALA A 106 -3.51 -3.43 7.98
C ALA A 106 -2.69 -3.57 6.68
N MET A 107 -3.03 -2.79 5.63
CA MET A 107 -2.28 -2.75 4.37
C MET A 107 -0.85 -2.24 4.57
N THR A 108 -0.68 -1.20 5.39
CA THR A 108 0.65 -0.67 5.74
C THR A 108 1.47 -1.70 6.53
N GLY A 109 0.84 -2.39 7.47
CA GLY A 109 1.47 -3.51 8.19
C GLY A 109 1.91 -4.63 7.26
N PHE A 110 1.08 -4.97 6.27
CA PHE A 110 1.43 -5.95 5.24
C PHE A 110 2.61 -5.48 4.38
N HIS A 111 2.66 -4.21 4.01
CA HIS A 111 3.78 -3.61 3.28
C HIS A 111 5.10 -3.77 4.07
N GLU A 112 5.11 -3.44 5.35
CA GLU A 112 6.31 -3.58 6.18
C GLU A 112 6.69 -5.05 6.39
N TRP A 113 5.70 -5.94 6.52
CA TRP A 113 5.94 -7.39 6.55
C TRP A 113 6.66 -7.87 5.29
N LEU A 114 6.27 -7.42 4.10
CA LEU A 114 6.97 -7.73 2.84
C LEU A 114 8.42 -7.23 2.86
N GLY A 115 8.67 -6.05 3.44
CA GLY A 115 10.02 -5.52 3.63
C GLY A 115 10.91 -6.43 4.47
N VAL A 116 10.37 -6.98 5.56
CA VAL A 116 11.06 -7.97 6.40
C VAL A 116 11.33 -9.26 5.62
N ARG A 117 10.32 -9.78 4.91
CA ARG A 117 10.47 -11.00 4.09
C ARG A 117 11.53 -10.85 2.99
N ARG A 118 11.63 -9.67 2.39
CA ARG A 118 12.72 -9.36 1.44
C ARG A 118 14.11 -9.50 2.11
N GLY A 119 14.24 -9.07 3.36
CA GLY A 119 15.46 -9.25 4.14
C GLY A 119 15.87 -10.70 4.33
N ASP A 120 14.90 -11.61 4.46
CA ASP A 120 15.14 -13.03 4.62
C ASP A 120 15.85 -13.67 3.40
N PHE A 121 15.55 -13.22 2.20
CA PHE A 121 16.26 -13.66 0.98
C PHE A 121 17.73 -13.22 0.97
N ILE A 122 18.00 -12.00 1.45
CA ILE A 122 19.38 -11.48 1.52
C ILE A 122 20.21 -12.25 2.55
N SER A 123 19.62 -12.58 3.70
CA SER A 123 20.30 -13.29 4.80
C SER A 123 20.28 -14.83 4.67
N GLY A 124 19.49 -15.36 3.73
CA GLY A 124 19.31 -16.81 3.59
C GLY A 124 18.56 -17.46 4.76
N THR A 125 17.84 -16.67 5.57
CA THR A 125 17.14 -17.16 6.79
C THR A 125 15.65 -17.43 6.55
N GLY A 126 15.16 -17.28 5.33
CA GLY A 126 13.75 -17.43 4.99
C GLY A 126 13.22 -18.84 5.23
N LYS A 127 12.12 -18.95 5.99
CA LYS A 127 11.42 -20.21 6.29
C LYS A 127 10.05 -20.31 5.66
N ILE A 128 9.63 -19.26 4.94
CA ILE A 128 8.30 -19.19 4.34
C ILE A 128 8.31 -19.92 2.99
N THR A 129 7.34 -20.80 2.80
CA THR A 129 7.19 -21.60 1.57
C THR A 129 6.47 -20.80 0.49
N GLY A 130 6.64 -21.20 -0.77
CA GLY A 130 5.91 -20.60 -1.90
C GLY A 130 4.39 -20.66 -1.72
N ARG A 131 3.86 -21.77 -1.13
CA ARG A 131 2.44 -21.88 -0.80
C ARG A 131 1.97 -20.81 0.20
N GLN A 132 2.77 -20.53 1.22
CA GLN A 132 2.45 -19.49 2.20
C GLN A 132 2.48 -18.10 1.56
N TYR A 133 3.45 -17.80 0.68
CA TYR A 133 3.47 -16.55 -0.07
C TYR A 133 2.26 -16.41 -1.00
N ARG A 134 1.80 -17.50 -1.65
CA ARG A 134 0.56 -17.46 -2.45
C ARG A 134 -0.66 -17.12 -1.60
N MET A 135 -0.79 -17.72 -0.41
CA MET A 135 -1.88 -17.38 0.52
C MET A 135 -1.80 -15.91 0.97
N MET A 136 -0.61 -15.43 1.28
CA MET A 136 -0.42 -14.02 1.69
C MET A 136 -0.69 -13.04 0.56
N ASN A 137 -0.58 -13.44 -0.69
CA ASN A 137 -0.92 -12.60 -1.85
C ASN A 137 -2.42 -12.24 -1.93
N GLU A 138 -3.28 -12.99 -1.26
CA GLU A 138 -4.72 -12.68 -1.18
C GLU A 138 -5.03 -11.57 -0.17
N VAL A 139 -4.15 -11.32 0.80
CA VAL A 139 -4.35 -10.30 1.84
C VAL A 139 -4.57 -8.90 1.25
N PRO A 140 -3.70 -8.37 0.36
CA PRO A 140 -3.94 -7.05 -0.23
C PRO A 140 -5.20 -7.01 -1.10
N THR A 141 -5.59 -8.10 -1.74
CA THR A 141 -6.83 -8.19 -2.52
C THR A 141 -8.05 -8.01 -1.62
N LEU A 142 -8.12 -8.73 -0.51
CA LEU A 142 -9.24 -8.63 0.45
C LEU A 142 -9.29 -7.23 1.08
N LEU A 143 -8.16 -6.67 1.48
CA LEU A 143 -8.09 -5.33 2.04
C LEU A 143 -8.51 -4.26 1.03
N LEU A 144 -8.11 -4.39 -0.24
CA LEU A 144 -8.54 -3.49 -1.31
C LEU A 144 -10.06 -3.52 -1.50
N ILE A 145 -10.66 -4.72 -1.53
CA ILE A 145 -12.12 -4.87 -1.65
C ILE A 145 -12.81 -4.15 -0.49
N ILE A 146 -12.36 -4.36 0.74
CA ILE A 146 -12.92 -3.70 1.93
C ILE A 146 -12.83 -2.18 1.79
N ILE A 147 -11.68 -1.64 1.39
CA ILE A 147 -11.46 -0.21 1.22
C ILE A 147 -12.40 0.36 0.16
N VAL A 148 -12.45 -0.27 -1.03
CA VAL A 148 -13.25 0.25 -2.16
C VAL A 148 -14.73 0.17 -1.84
N VAL A 149 -15.24 -0.95 -1.31
CA VAL A 149 -16.64 -1.09 -0.92
C VAL A 149 -17.02 -0.08 0.16
N SER A 150 -16.19 0.12 1.17
CA SER A 150 -16.44 1.10 2.23
C SER A 150 -16.59 2.52 1.70
N VAL A 151 -15.76 2.91 0.73
CA VAL A 151 -15.73 4.28 0.20
C VAL A 151 -16.80 4.52 -0.86
N VAL A 152 -17.03 3.54 -1.74
CA VAL A 152 -17.91 3.70 -2.91
C VAL A 152 -19.35 3.34 -2.57
N ALA A 153 -19.56 2.14 -2.01
CA ALA A 153 -20.89 1.65 -1.71
C ALA A 153 -21.45 2.21 -0.39
N ARG A 154 -20.55 2.54 0.56
CA ARG A 154 -20.92 3.08 1.90
C ARG A 154 -22.07 2.30 2.53
N PRO A 155 -21.95 0.98 2.69
CA PRO A 155 -23.08 0.12 3.10
C PRO A 155 -23.54 0.35 4.56
N PHE A 156 -22.81 1.16 5.35
CA PHE A 156 -23.07 1.47 6.74
C PHE A 156 -22.87 2.95 7.05
#